data_cf26a9d55fe53ff4484c091692f38957
#
_entry.id   cf26a9d55fe53ff4484c091692f38957
#
_cell.length_a   1.000
_cell.length_b   1.000
_cell.length_c   1.000
_cell.angle_alpha   90.00
_cell.angle_beta   90.00
_cell.angle_gamma   90.00
#
_symmetry.space_group_name_H-M   'P 1'
#
loop_
_entity.id
_entity.type
_entity.pdbx_description
1 polymer ?
#
loop_
_entity_poly.entity_id
_entity_poly.type
_entity_poly.pdbx_seq_one_letter_code
_entity_poly.pdbx_strand_id
1 'polypeptide(L)'
;MLKSSGAMAAATLASRVLGMVREMAYAAFMGNTWVASAFTLAFQVPNLFRRLLGEGALTAAFIPIFKQKEVQEGQGAMWRTANVVISGLVVAAGAITLLAVLGISIALASGRVIHPQTKLMLELLRFMFPYMLLVCLAAVLIGMANARGHFFVPALGAVLLNVIMIASVWLLAPRLGVTLEKQIFGLAIGVVVAGLAQAFFQLPSMMREGFRYEWVAPWTDPTVREVIRKMLPGSIGVAA
;
A
#
# COMPACT_ATOMS: atom_id res chain seq x y z
N MET A 1 -20.86 9.79 -19.30
CA MET A 1 -21.11 8.91 -18.13
C MET A 1 -21.04 7.42 -18.47
N LEU A 2 -21.82 6.87 -19.41
CA LEU A 2 -21.79 5.43 -19.76
C LEU A 2 -20.42 4.88 -20.17
N LYS A 3 -19.62 5.64 -20.94
CA LYS A 3 -18.27 5.21 -21.37
C LYS A 3 -17.27 5.11 -20.20
N SER A 4 -17.35 6.00 -19.22
CA SER A 4 -16.46 5.95 -18.03
C SER A 4 -16.84 4.83 -17.07
N SER A 5 -18.14 4.55 -16.91
CA SER A 5 -18.63 3.44 -16.08
C SER A 5 -18.26 2.09 -16.67
N GLY A 6 -18.34 1.94 -18.00
CA GLY A 6 -17.91 0.72 -18.70
C GLY A 6 -16.41 0.46 -18.58
N ALA A 7 -15.58 1.50 -18.73
CA ALA A 7 -14.12 1.37 -18.58
C ALA A 7 -13.72 1.00 -17.14
N MET A 8 -14.41 1.56 -16.13
CA MET A 8 -14.18 1.22 -14.73
C MET A 8 -14.59 -0.23 -14.42
N ALA A 9 -15.75 -0.67 -14.93
CA ALA A 9 -16.21 -2.06 -14.78
C ALA A 9 -15.21 -3.03 -15.44
N ALA A 10 -14.73 -2.72 -16.64
CA ALA A 10 -13.74 -3.52 -17.33
C ALA A 10 -12.40 -3.60 -16.56
N ALA A 11 -11.91 -2.48 -16.01
CA ALA A 11 -10.69 -2.45 -15.20
C ALA A 11 -10.86 -3.27 -13.90
N THR A 12 -12.03 -3.20 -13.27
CA THR A 12 -12.34 -4.00 -12.08
C THR A 12 -12.39 -5.49 -12.39
N LEU A 13 -13.03 -5.87 -13.50
CA LEU A 13 -13.09 -7.27 -13.95
C LEU A 13 -11.69 -7.78 -14.29
N ALA A 14 -10.91 -7.01 -15.04
CA ALA A 14 -9.52 -7.35 -15.37
C ALA A 14 -8.68 -7.55 -14.10
N SER A 15 -8.83 -6.67 -13.10
CA SER A 15 -8.14 -6.81 -11.81
C SER A 15 -8.52 -8.10 -11.07
N ARG A 16 -9.80 -8.49 -11.08
CA ARG A 16 -10.27 -9.75 -10.46
C ARG A 16 -9.71 -10.98 -11.17
N VAL A 17 -9.77 -10.98 -12.51
CA VAL A 17 -9.20 -12.07 -13.32
C VAL A 17 -7.69 -12.19 -13.08
N LEU A 18 -6.96 -11.08 -13.15
CA LEU A 18 -5.53 -11.07 -12.87
C LEU A 18 -5.20 -11.46 -11.43
N GLY A 19 -6.06 -11.10 -10.47
CA GLY A 19 -5.93 -11.56 -9.08
C GLY A 19 -6.02 -13.09 -8.97
N MET A 20 -6.96 -13.70 -9.68
CA MET A 20 -7.08 -15.15 -9.74
C MET A 20 -5.85 -15.79 -10.42
N VAL A 21 -5.38 -15.24 -11.54
CA VAL A 21 -4.16 -15.71 -12.22
C VAL A 21 -2.94 -15.59 -11.29
N ARG A 22 -2.82 -14.52 -10.52
CA ARG A 22 -1.77 -14.37 -9.51
C ARG A 22 -1.81 -15.47 -8.45
N GLU A 23 -2.99 -15.75 -7.90
CA GLU A 23 -3.12 -16.84 -6.90
C GLU A 23 -2.77 -18.22 -7.50
N MET A 24 -3.17 -18.47 -8.75
CA MET A 24 -2.77 -19.69 -9.46
C MET A 24 -1.26 -19.76 -9.68
N ALA A 25 -0.63 -18.65 -10.06
CA ALA A 25 0.83 -18.55 -10.21
C ALA A 25 1.55 -18.79 -8.88
N TYR A 26 1.03 -18.24 -7.78
CA TYR A 26 1.57 -18.49 -6.43
C TYR A 26 1.44 -19.96 -6.01
N ALA A 27 0.27 -20.56 -6.23
CA ALA A 27 0.03 -21.98 -5.93
C ALA A 27 0.98 -22.89 -6.73
N ALA A 28 1.16 -22.59 -8.02
CA ALA A 28 2.07 -23.35 -8.88
C ALA A 28 3.55 -23.16 -8.48
N PHE A 29 3.92 -21.96 -8.05
CA PHE A 29 5.31 -21.63 -7.68
C PHE A 29 5.70 -22.12 -6.29
N MET A 30 4.87 -21.87 -5.28
CA MET A 30 5.20 -22.16 -3.88
C MET A 30 4.64 -23.49 -3.38
N GLY A 31 3.54 -23.96 -3.97
CA GLY A 31 2.81 -25.14 -3.49
C GLY A 31 2.35 -25.00 -2.03
N ASN A 32 2.17 -26.15 -1.38
CA ASN A 32 1.84 -26.22 0.05
C ASN A 32 3.15 -26.46 0.87
N THR A 33 4.00 -25.43 0.92
CA THR A 33 5.30 -25.52 1.59
C THR A 33 5.37 -24.59 2.81
N TRP A 34 6.31 -24.86 3.71
CA TRP A 34 6.58 -23.97 4.83
C TRP A 34 7.09 -22.58 4.38
N VAL A 35 7.73 -22.50 3.20
CA VAL A 35 8.16 -21.25 2.59
C VAL A 35 6.96 -20.41 2.17
N ALA A 36 5.92 -21.05 1.57
CA ALA A 36 4.66 -20.38 1.25
C ALA A 36 3.98 -19.81 2.49
N SER A 37 3.96 -20.58 3.58
CA SER A 37 3.42 -20.14 4.88
C SER A 37 4.21 -18.95 5.43
N ALA A 38 5.54 -19.00 5.39
CA ALA A 38 6.40 -17.89 5.84
C ALA A 38 6.15 -16.60 5.03
N PHE A 39 6.04 -16.70 3.71
CA PHE A 39 5.73 -15.56 2.85
C PHE A 39 4.33 -14.99 3.12
N THR A 40 3.33 -15.85 3.22
CA THR A 40 1.94 -15.43 3.47
C THR A 40 1.82 -14.67 4.79
N LEU A 41 2.40 -15.20 5.87
CA LEU A 41 2.41 -14.54 7.17
C LEU A 41 3.17 -13.20 7.13
N ALA A 42 4.34 -13.19 6.47
CA ALA A 42 5.11 -11.97 6.32
C ALA A 42 4.35 -10.89 5.52
N PHE A 43 3.61 -11.27 4.48
CA PHE A 43 2.84 -10.34 3.66
C PHE A 43 1.55 -9.86 4.35
N GLN A 44 0.95 -10.69 5.22
CA GLN A 44 -0.27 -10.31 5.95
C GLN A 44 -0.08 -9.06 6.80
N VAL A 45 1.09 -8.88 7.44
CA VAL A 45 1.34 -7.75 8.33
C VAL A 45 1.28 -6.39 7.60
N PRO A 46 2.06 -6.12 6.54
CA PRO A 46 1.93 -4.88 5.79
C PRO A 46 0.54 -4.69 5.17
N ASN A 47 -0.11 -5.78 4.75
CA ASN A 47 -1.44 -5.74 4.16
C ASN A 47 -2.54 -5.41 5.19
N LEU A 48 -2.38 -5.82 6.45
CA LEU A 48 -3.26 -5.41 7.54
C LEU A 48 -3.19 -3.88 7.75
N PHE A 49 -1.99 -3.31 7.78
CA PHE A 49 -1.83 -1.86 7.87
C PHE A 49 -2.44 -1.12 6.67
N ARG A 50 -2.36 -1.67 5.47
CA ARG A 50 -3.04 -1.16 4.29
C ARG A 50 -4.56 -1.08 4.51
N ARG A 51 -5.17 -2.12 5.04
CA ARG A 51 -6.61 -2.15 5.35
C ARG A 51 -6.99 -1.11 6.41
N LEU A 52 -6.20 -1.03 7.48
CA LEU A 52 -6.49 -0.13 8.60
C LEU A 52 -6.27 1.35 8.22
N LEU A 53 -5.13 1.67 7.62
CA LEU A 53 -4.72 3.04 7.34
C LEU A 53 -5.12 3.50 5.93
N GLY A 54 -4.97 2.65 4.92
CA GLY A 54 -5.13 3.04 3.52
C GLY A 54 -6.58 3.03 3.03
N GLU A 55 -7.27 1.91 3.13
CA GLU A 55 -8.59 1.72 2.52
C GLU A 55 -9.75 2.00 3.49
N GLY A 56 -9.48 2.07 4.79
CA GLY A 56 -10.49 2.19 5.83
C GLY A 56 -10.54 3.59 6.45
N ALA A 57 -10.04 3.68 7.68
CA ALA A 57 -10.25 4.81 8.56
C ALA A 57 -9.62 6.12 8.05
N LEU A 58 -8.41 6.08 7.46
CA LEU A 58 -7.75 7.30 6.98
C LEU A 58 -8.50 7.92 5.81
N THR A 59 -8.83 7.15 4.78
CA THR A 59 -9.53 7.66 3.60
C THR A 59 -10.93 8.16 3.96
N ALA A 60 -11.66 7.43 4.80
CA ALA A 60 -12.98 7.82 5.27
C ALA A 60 -12.95 9.12 6.10
N ALA A 61 -11.91 9.35 6.89
CA ALA A 61 -11.75 10.58 7.67
C ALA A 61 -11.25 11.76 6.82
N PHE A 62 -10.31 11.49 5.91
CA PHE A 62 -9.62 12.52 5.13
C PHE A 62 -10.47 13.10 4.00
N ILE A 63 -11.16 12.26 3.21
CA ILE A 63 -11.86 12.73 2.01
C ILE A 63 -12.96 13.77 2.28
N PRO A 64 -13.78 13.64 3.33
CA PRO A 64 -14.74 14.69 3.66
C PRO A 64 -14.07 16.03 4.00
N ILE A 65 -12.95 16.00 4.76
CA ILE A 65 -12.19 17.20 5.12
C ILE A 65 -11.59 17.83 3.86
N PHE A 66 -10.99 17.03 2.99
CA PHE A 66 -10.43 17.45 1.71
C PHE A 66 -11.46 18.17 0.83
N LYS A 67 -12.66 17.59 0.70
CA LYS A 67 -13.77 18.19 -0.05
C LYS A 67 -14.34 19.44 0.62
N GLN A 68 -14.47 19.43 1.94
CA GLN A 68 -14.94 20.59 2.69
C GLN A 68 -14.03 21.81 2.49
N LYS A 69 -12.71 21.57 2.54
CA LYS A 69 -11.69 22.62 2.30
C LYS A 69 -11.78 23.18 0.87
N GLU A 70 -12.04 22.33 -0.13
CA GLU A 70 -12.25 22.77 -1.50
C GLU A 70 -13.42 23.77 -1.60
N VAL A 71 -14.55 23.43 -0.98
CA VAL A 71 -15.80 24.23 -1.06
C VAL A 71 -15.69 25.52 -0.24
N GLN A 72 -15.10 25.48 0.94
CA GLN A 72 -15.08 26.61 1.86
C GLN A 72 -13.91 27.59 1.62
N GLU A 73 -12.73 27.06 1.25
CA GLU A 73 -11.49 27.84 1.21
C GLU A 73 -10.80 27.77 -0.17
N GLY A 74 -11.36 27.00 -1.11
CA GLY A 74 -10.84 26.88 -2.48
C GLY A 74 -9.77 25.80 -2.67
N GLN A 75 -9.31 25.67 -3.92
CA GLN A 75 -8.38 24.61 -4.32
C GLN A 75 -7.01 24.66 -3.61
N GLY A 76 -6.51 25.85 -3.31
CA GLY A 76 -5.22 26.01 -2.61
C GLY A 76 -5.24 25.38 -1.21
N ALA A 77 -6.30 25.63 -0.43
CA ALA A 77 -6.49 25.05 0.89
C ALA A 77 -6.71 23.53 0.82
N MET A 78 -7.43 23.07 -0.19
CA MET A 78 -7.63 21.64 -0.46
C MET A 78 -6.29 20.92 -0.69
N TRP A 79 -5.41 21.45 -1.55
CA TRP A 79 -4.09 20.85 -1.81
C TRP A 79 -3.15 20.95 -0.61
N ARG A 80 -3.23 22.06 0.13
CA ARG A 80 -2.49 22.19 1.40
C ARG A 80 -2.93 21.08 2.39
N THR A 81 -4.23 20.84 2.51
CA THR A 81 -4.77 19.76 3.35
C THR A 81 -4.22 18.39 2.92
N ALA A 82 -4.17 18.12 1.61
CA ALA A 82 -3.56 16.91 1.08
C ALA A 82 -2.09 16.80 1.48
N ASN A 83 -1.31 17.87 1.32
CA ASN A 83 0.12 17.90 1.67
C ASN A 83 0.37 17.65 3.15
N VAL A 84 -0.45 18.23 4.03
CA VAL A 84 -0.39 18.03 5.48
C VAL A 84 -0.63 16.55 5.83
N VAL A 85 -1.67 15.95 5.26
CA VAL A 85 -2.03 14.55 5.53
C VAL A 85 -0.99 13.60 4.96
N ILE A 86 -0.49 13.84 3.75
CA ILE A 86 0.58 13.04 3.14
C ILE A 86 1.86 13.13 3.97
N SER A 87 2.25 14.34 4.40
CA SER A 87 3.44 14.53 5.26
C SER A 87 3.27 13.82 6.60
N GLY A 88 2.10 13.91 7.22
CA GLY A 88 1.78 13.19 8.46
C GLY A 88 1.84 11.67 8.28
N LEU A 89 1.30 11.16 7.18
CA LEU A 89 1.37 9.74 6.84
C LEU A 89 2.81 9.27 6.61
N VAL A 90 3.61 10.04 5.86
CA VAL A 90 5.02 9.71 5.61
C VAL A 90 5.81 9.65 6.91
N VAL A 91 5.61 10.60 7.82
CA VAL A 91 6.26 10.59 9.13
C VAL A 91 5.81 9.41 9.97
N ALA A 92 4.50 9.20 10.13
CA ALA A 92 3.96 8.16 10.99
C ALA A 92 4.29 6.75 10.45
N ALA A 93 3.97 6.48 9.18
CA ALA A 93 4.24 5.18 8.57
C ALA A 93 5.75 4.94 8.37
N GLY A 94 6.52 5.99 8.10
CA GLY A 94 7.98 5.93 8.04
C GLY A 94 8.59 5.55 9.38
N ALA A 95 8.14 6.18 10.47
CA ALA A 95 8.59 5.87 11.82
C ALA A 95 8.23 4.42 12.22
N ILE A 96 7.00 3.98 11.95
CA ILE A 96 6.56 2.61 12.20
C ILE A 96 7.43 1.63 11.39
N THR A 97 7.67 1.91 10.11
CA THR A 97 8.51 1.09 9.24
C THR A 97 9.92 0.98 9.79
N LEU A 98 10.52 2.11 10.17
CA LEU A 98 11.88 2.14 10.72
C LEU A 98 11.98 1.34 12.02
N LEU A 99 11.07 1.56 12.95
CA LEU A 99 11.04 0.85 14.23
C LEU A 99 10.82 -0.66 14.03
N ALA A 100 9.93 -1.06 13.13
CA ALA A 100 9.69 -2.46 12.83
C ALA A 100 10.92 -3.12 12.19
N VAL A 101 11.52 -2.48 11.19
CA VAL A 101 12.74 -3.00 10.52
C VAL A 101 13.90 -3.10 11.52
N LEU A 102 14.09 -2.12 12.39
CA LEU A 102 15.11 -2.16 13.44
C LEU A 102 14.83 -3.29 14.45
N GLY A 103 13.60 -3.38 14.96
CA GLY A 103 13.21 -4.43 15.91
C GLY A 103 13.40 -5.84 15.34
N ILE A 104 12.95 -6.06 14.09
CA ILE A 104 13.14 -7.34 13.40
C ILE A 104 14.64 -7.62 13.19
N SER A 105 15.44 -6.62 12.82
CA SER A 105 16.88 -6.78 12.62
C SER A 105 17.58 -7.16 13.92
N ILE A 106 17.21 -6.55 15.04
CA ILE A 106 17.73 -6.90 16.38
C ILE A 106 17.32 -8.33 16.76
N ALA A 107 16.07 -8.71 16.50
CA ALA A 107 15.60 -10.07 16.78
C ALA A 107 16.37 -11.12 15.97
N LEU A 108 16.60 -10.88 14.68
CA LEU A 108 17.39 -11.77 13.84
C LEU A 108 18.87 -11.83 14.27
N ALA A 109 19.46 -10.69 14.66
CA ALA A 109 20.85 -10.61 15.11
C ALA A 109 21.08 -11.27 16.49
N SER A 110 20.04 -11.36 17.32
CA SER A 110 20.14 -11.97 18.66
C SER A 110 20.46 -13.48 18.67
N GLY A 111 20.34 -14.15 17.52
CA GLY A 111 20.51 -15.60 17.41
C GLY A 111 19.43 -16.45 18.10
N ARG A 112 18.41 -15.81 18.71
CA ARG A 112 17.33 -16.51 19.43
C ARG A 112 16.27 -17.10 18.50
N VAL A 113 16.21 -16.64 17.25
CA VAL A 113 15.28 -17.14 16.24
C VAL A 113 15.88 -18.39 15.59
N ILE A 114 15.56 -19.56 16.13
CA ILE A 114 16.16 -20.85 15.75
C ILE A 114 15.31 -21.52 14.65
N HIS A 115 13.98 -21.34 14.68
CA HIS A 115 13.08 -22.03 13.75
C HIS A 115 13.19 -21.46 12.32
N PRO A 116 13.53 -22.29 11.29
CA PRO A 116 13.81 -21.81 9.93
C PRO A 116 12.64 -21.02 9.31
N GLN A 117 11.41 -21.48 9.51
CA GLN A 117 10.21 -20.80 9.02
C GLN A 117 10.04 -19.40 9.62
N THR A 118 10.25 -19.25 10.94
CA THR A 118 10.15 -17.97 11.63
C THR A 118 11.26 -17.02 11.18
N LYS A 119 12.47 -17.55 10.98
CA LYS A 119 13.61 -16.77 10.48
C LYS A 119 13.29 -16.22 9.08
N LEU A 120 12.89 -17.09 8.15
CA LEU A 120 12.54 -16.68 6.79
C LEU A 120 11.35 -15.69 6.78
N MET A 121 10.33 -15.94 7.59
CA MET A 121 9.18 -15.01 7.74
C MET A 121 9.66 -13.63 8.19
N LEU A 122 10.54 -13.53 9.18
CA LEU A 122 11.06 -12.24 9.68
C LEU A 122 11.97 -11.56 8.65
N GLU A 123 12.79 -12.29 7.92
CA GLU A 123 13.63 -11.77 6.84
C GLU A 123 12.76 -11.18 5.71
N LEU A 124 11.72 -11.90 5.27
CA LEU A 124 10.77 -11.45 4.27
C LEU A 124 9.96 -10.24 4.78
N LEU A 125 9.48 -10.30 6.02
CA LEU A 125 8.74 -9.20 6.65
C LEU A 125 9.59 -7.93 6.69
N ARG A 126 10.84 -8.04 7.15
CA ARG A 126 11.79 -6.91 7.18
C ARG A 126 11.96 -6.27 5.81
N PHE A 127 12.06 -7.08 4.77
CA PHE A 127 12.23 -6.62 3.40
C PHE A 127 10.95 -5.97 2.85
N MET A 128 9.78 -6.56 3.13
CA MET A 128 8.49 -6.09 2.61
C MET A 128 7.86 -4.97 3.45
N PHE A 129 8.33 -4.71 4.67
CA PHE A 129 7.72 -3.72 5.56
C PHE A 129 7.61 -2.31 4.95
N PRO A 130 8.59 -1.80 4.17
CA PRO A 130 8.47 -0.52 3.47
C PRO A 130 7.27 -0.42 2.52
N TYR A 131 6.76 -1.55 2.02
CA TYR A 131 5.54 -1.59 1.20
C TYR A 131 4.34 -0.98 1.94
N MET A 132 4.28 -1.09 3.27
CA MET A 132 3.22 -0.48 4.07
C MET A 132 3.10 1.03 3.82
N LEU A 133 4.21 1.76 3.86
CA LEU A 133 4.23 3.20 3.59
C LEU A 133 3.73 3.51 2.18
N LEU A 134 4.23 2.75 1.19
CA LEU A 134 3.93 2.97 -0.22
C LEU A 134 2.44 2.75 -0.54
N VAL A 135 1.87 1.68 0.01
CA VAL A 135 0.46 1.35 -0.25
C VAL A 135 -0.49 2.28 0.50
N CYS A 136 -0.13 2.75 1.69
CA CYS A 136 -0.91 3.77 2.39
C CYS A 136 -0.88 5.11 1.62
N LEU A 137 0.28 5.49 1.07
CA LEU A 137 0.40 6.65 0.20
C LEU A 137 -0.45 6.50 -1.07
N ALA A 138 -0.37 5.35 -1.73
CA ALA A 138 -1.21 5.04 -2.89
C ALA A 138 -2.70 5.17 -2.56
N ALA A 139 -3.15 4.70 -1.40
CA ALA A 139 -4.54 4.78 -0.98
C ALA A 139 -5.02 6.23 -0.78
N VAL A 140 -4.20 7.10 -0.20
CA VAL A 140 -4.53 8.53 -0.09
C VAL A 140 -4.65 9.17 -1.48
N LEU A 141 -3.70 8.90 -2.39
CA LEU A 141 -3.73 9.40 -3.77
C LEU A 141 -4.95 8.87 -4.54
N ILE A 142 -5.31 7.59 -4.37
CA ILE A 142 -6.52 6.98 -4.92
C ILE A 142 -7.77 7.70 -4.36
N GLY A 143 -7.82 7.95 -3.06
CA GLY A 143 -8.91 8.67 -2.42
C GLY A 143 -9.09 10.07 -2.99
N MET A 144 -7.99 10.83 -3.15
CA MET A 144 -7.99 12.15 -3.79
C MET A 144 -8.49 12.09 -5.23
N ALA A 145 -8.01 11.13 -6.03
CA ALA A 145 -8.43 10.93 -7.41
C ALA A 145 -9.94 10.64 -7.50
N ASN A 146 -10.44 9.75 -6.66
CA ASN A 146 -11.87 9.42 -6.58
C ASN A 146 -12.70 10.65 -6.16
N ALA A 147 -12.22 11.43 -5.20
CA ALA A 147 -12.87 12.66 -4.78
C ALA A 147 -12.93 13.73 -5.88
N ARG A 148 -11.99 13.69 -6.84
CA ARG A 148 -11.96 14.54 -8.04
C ARG A 148 -12.73 13.95 -9.23
N GLY A 149 -13.37 12.78 -9.07
CA GLY A 149 -14.12 12.10 -10.13
C GLY A 149 -13.29 11.24 -11.09
N HIS A 150 -12.01 11.01 -10.76
CA HIS A 150 -11.13 10.16 -11.55
C HIS A 150 -11.14 8.75 -10.98
N PHE A 151 -11.93 7.85 -11.55
CA PHE A 151 -12.07 6.47 -11.05
C PHE A 151 -11.27 5.45 -11.86
N PHE A 152 -10.95 5.74 -13.11
CA PHE A 152 -10.29 4.80 -14.02
C PHE A 152 -8.83 4.55 -13.63
N VAL A 153 -8.06 5.61 -13.38
CA VAL A 153 -6.65 5.52 -12.99
C VAL A 153 -6.48 4.75 -11.68
N PRO A 154 -7.26 5.03 -10.62
CA PRO A 154 -7.31 4.20 -9.41
C PRO A 154 -7.57 2.71 -9.68
N ALA A 155 -8.53 2.38 -10.53
CA ALA A 155 -8.88 1.00 -10.84
C ALA A 155 -7.71 0.23 -11.52
N LEU A 156 -6.91 0.91 -12.33
CA LEU A 156 -5.71 0.33 -12.94
C LEU A 156 -4.59 0.04 -11.93
N GLY A 157 -4.56 0.71 -10.77
CA GLY A 157 -3.58 0.44 -9.72
C GLY A 157 -3.62 -1.01 -9.22
N ALA A 158 -4.82 -1.60 -9.12
CA ALA A 158 -4.98 -3.01 -8.73
C ALA A 158 -4.57 -3.98 -9.85
N VAL A 159 -4.79 -3.60 -11.11
CA VAL A 159 -4.30 -4.35 -12.28
C VAL A 159 -2.78 -4.39 -12.27
N LEU A 160 -2.16 -3.23 -12.07
CA LEU A 160 -0.70 -3.05 -12.05
C LEU A 160 -0.03 -3.91 -10.96
N LEU A 161 -0.62 -3.93 -9.75
CA LEU A 161 -0.15 -4.81 -8.68
C LEU A 161 -0.13 -6.27 -9.13
N ASN A 162 -1.24 -6.77 -9.66
CA ASN A 162 -1.34 -8.17 -10.07
C ASN A 162 -0.34 -8.52 -11.19
N VAL A 163 -0.18 -7.64 -12.18
CA VAL A 163 0.79 -7.83 -13.27
C VAL A 163 2.22 -7.91 -12.73
N ILE A 164 2.62 -6.98 -11.84
CA ILE A 164 3.96 -6.97 -11.24
C ILE A 164 4.20 -8.24 -10.42
N MET A 165 3.20 -8.66 -9.64
CA MET A 165 3.33 -9.85 -8.80
C MET A 165 3.45 -11.14 -9.64
N ILE A 166 2.66 -11.26 -10.72
CA ILE A 166 2.79 -12.37 -11.68
C ILE A 166 4.16 -12.35 -12.36
N ALA A 167 4.59 -11.17 -12.83
CA ALA A 167 5.91 -11.01 -13.45
C ALA A 167 7.05 -11.36 -12.47
N SER A 168 6.88 -11.09 -11.17
CA SER A 168 7.87 -11.42 -10.15
C SER A 168 8.07 -12.93 -10.00
N VAL A 169 6.99 -13.72 -10.10
CA VAL A 169 7.08 -15.20 -10.07
C VAL A 169 7.89 -15.72 -11.24
N TRP A 170 7.64 -15.21 -12.44
CA TRP A 170 8.23 -15.77 -13.67
C TRP A 170 9.58 -15.16 -14.04
N LEU A 171 9.81 -13.90 -13.71
CA LEU A 171 11.00 -13.18 -14.15
C LEU A 171 12.03 -12.95 -13.03
N LEU A 172 11.60 -12.67 -11.81
CA LEU A 172 12.53 -12.36 -10.71
C LEU A 172 12.91 -13.60 -9.89
N ALA A 173 11.93 -14.39 -9.49
CA ALA A 173 12.16 -15.53 -8.62
C ALA A 173 13.21 -16.52 -9.17
N PRO A 174 13.17 -16.95 -10.45
CA PRO A 174 14.17 -17.90 -10.98
C PRO A 174 15.59 -17.35 -11.00
N ARG A 175 15.77 -16.01 -11.01
CA ARG A 175 17.08 -15.35 -11.07
C ARG A 175 17.77 -15.26 -9.72
N LEU A 176 17.05 -15.45 -8.61
CA LEU A 176 17.60 -15.29 -7.26
C LEU A 176 18.22 -16.56 -6.67
N GLY A 177 18.07 -17.67 -7.35
CA GLY A 177 18.74 -18.93 -6.94
C GLY A 177 17.96 -20.17 -7.33
N VAL A 178 18.44 -21.33 -6.85
CA VAL A 178 17.88 -22.64 -7.18
C VAL A 178 16.85 -23.10 -6.13
N THR A 179 17.01 -22.65 -4.87
CA THR A 179 16.12 -23.06 -3.78
C THR A 179 14.92 -22.14 -3.65
N LEU A 180 13.76 -22.67 -3.28
CA LEU A 180 12.54 -21.89 -3.08
C LEU A 180 12.74 -20.77 -2.04
N GLU A 181 13.54 -21.02 -1.00
CA GLU A 181 13.88 -20.04 0.04
C GLU A 181 14.58 -18.79 -0.51
N LYS A 182 15.39 -18.93 -1.56
CA LYS A 182 16.03 -17.80 -2.25
C LYS A 182 15.07 -17.16 -3.26
N GLN A 183 14.35 -17.98 -4.02
CA GLN A 183 13.43 -17.55 -5.05
C GLN A 183 12.27 -16.71 -4.48
N ILE A 184 11.82 -17.00 -3.26
CA ILE A 184 10.72 -16.28 -2.61
C ILE A 184 11.02 -14.80 -2.39
N PHE A 185 12.29 -14.40 -2.30
CA PHE A 185 12.68 -12.99 -2.25
C PHE A 185 12.35 -12.25 -3.55
N GLY A 186 12.22 -12.96 -4.68
CA GLY A 186 11.71 -12.37 -5.93
C GLY A 186 10.28 -11.85 -5.79
N LEU A 187 9.43 -12.59 -5.07
CA LEU A 187 8.08 -12.13 -4.75
C LEU A 187 8.11 -10.97 -3.76
N ALA A 188 9.00 -11.02 -2.76
CA ALA A 188 9.14 -9.92 -1.80
C ALA A 188 9.60 -8.61 -2.49
N ILE A 189 10.53 -8.69 -3.45
CA ILE A 189 10.89 -7.56 -4.32
C ILE A 189 9.66 -7.09 -5.11
N GLY A 190 8.91 -8.03 -5.70
CA GLY A 190 7.68 -7.75 -6.42
C GLY A 190 6.67 -6.96 -5.60
N VAL A 191 6.49 -7.30 -4.31
CA VAL A 191 5.60 -6.57 -3.39
C VAL A 191 6.03 -5.10 -3.27
N VAL A 192 7.31 -4.84 -3.04
CA VAL A 192 7.82 -3.46 -2.90
C VAL A 192 7.70 -2.69 -4.21
N VAL A 193 8.07 -3.32 -5.34
CA VAL A 193 7.95 -2.72 -6.68
C VAL A 193 6.48 -2.43 -7.01
N ALA A 194 5.55 -3.33 -6.66
CA ALA A 194 4.13 -3.11 -6.85
C ALA A 194 3.62 -1.92 -6.02
N GLY A 195 4.10 -1.77 -4.77
CA GLY A 195 3.78 -0.62 -3.94
C GLY A 195 4.28 0.70 -4.54
N LEU A 196 5.52 0.74 -4.99
CA LEU A 196 6.09 1.88 -5.70
C LEU A 196 5.26 2.22 -6.94
N ALA A 197 5.00 1.22 -7.78
CA ALA A 197 4.23 1.42 -9.00
C ALA A 197 2.82 1.96 -8.70
N GLN A 198 2.11 1.42 -7.69
CA GLN A 198 0.79 1.91 -7.29
C GLN A 198 0.82 3.37 -6.80
N ALA A 199 1.81 3.74 -5.99
CA ALA A 199 1.94 5.10 -5.49
C ALA A 199 2.25 6.09 -6.62
N PHE A 200 3.26 5.79 -7.45
CA PHE A 200 3.70 6.70 -8.49
C PHE A 200 2.77 6.75 -9.70
N PHE A 201 2.03 5.69 -10.00
CA PHE A 201 1.08 5.65 -11.12
C PHE A 201 -0.06 6.69 -10.97
N GLN A 202 -0.43 7.04 -9.74
CA GLN A 202 -1.47 8.02 -9.45
C GLN A 202 -1.00 9.47 -9.64
N LEU A 203 0.30 9.74 -9.43
CA LEU A 203 0.85 11.09 -9.39
C LEU A 203 0.61 11.90 -10.66
N PRO A 204 0.84 11.38 -11.89
CA PRO A 204 0.63 12.18 -13.10
C PRO A 204 -0.81 12.69 -13.24
N SER A 205 -1.80 11.89 -12.81
CA SER A 205 -3.20 12.29 -12.83
C SER A 205 -3.46 13.44 -11.83
N MET A 206 -2.91 13.34 -10.63
CA MET A 206 -3.07 14.37 -9.60
C MET A 206 -2.32 15.65 -9.94
N MET A 207 -1.13 15.54 -10.54
CA MET A 207 -0.36 16.70 -10.98
C MET A 207 -1.08 17.50 -12.09
N ARG A 208 -1.82 16.84 -12.98
CA ARG A 208 -2.68 17.50 -13.99
C ARG A 208 -3.83 18.28 -13.37
N GLU A 209 -4.32 17.84 -12.20
CA GLU A 209 -5.35 18.53 -11.42
C GLU A 209 -4.79 19.70 -10.58
N GLY A 210 -3.48 19.96 -10.68
CA GLY A 210 -2.81 21.05 -9.94
C GLY A 210 -2.20 20.63 -8.60
N PHE A 211 -2.22 19.34 -8.26
CA PHE A 211 -1.50 18.85 -7.08
C PHE A 211 0.01 19.00 -7.25
N ARG A 212 0.64 19.65 -6.28
CA ARG A 212 2.10 19.69 -6.12
C ARG A 212 2.41 19.32 -4.69
N TYR A 213 3.27 18.33 -4.52
CA TYR A 213 3.69 17.97 -3.17
C TYR A 213 4.61 19.02 -2.61
N GLU A 214 4.21 19.60 -1.49
CA GLU A 214 4.99 20.52 -0.68
C GLU A 214 5.02 19.98 0.75
N TRP A 215 6.21 19.94 1.33
CA TRP A 215 6.35 19.49 2.71
C TRP A 215 5.67 20.47 3.65
N VAL A 216 4.75 19.96 4.46
CA VAL A 216 4.10 20.72 5.54
C VAL A 216 4.29 19.96 6.83
N ALA A 217 4.84 20.60 7.85
CA ALA A 217 5.07 19.97 9.16
C ALA A 217 3.73 19.55 9.77
N PRO A 218 3.48 18.24 9.94
CA PRO A 218 2.14 17.74 10.31
C PRO A 218 1.73 18.08 11.75
N TRP A 219 2.69 18.38 12.61
CA TRP A 219 2.43 18.75 14.02
C TRP A 219 1.98 20.20 14.21
N THR A 220 2.14 21.04 13.20
CA THR A 220 1.77 22.46 13.26
C THR A 220 0.37 22.75 12.74
N ASP A 221 -0.23 21.83 11.99
CA ASP A 221 -1.54 22.03 11.34
C ASP A 221 -2.65 21.26 12.08
N PRO A 222 -3.76 21.93 12.45
CA PRO A 222 -4.87 21.31 13.17
C PRO A 222 -5.57 20.21 12.35
N THR A 223 -5.44 20.21 11.04
CA THR A 223 -6.04 19.23 10.14
C THR A 223 -5.62 17.81 10.49
N VAL A 224 -4.34 17.59 10.85
CA VAL A 224 -3.86 16.23 11.22
C VAL A 224 -4.59 15.73 12.46
N ARG A 225 -4.77 16.59 13.47
CA ARG A 225 -5.50 16.23 14.69
C ARG A 225 -6.97 15.92 14.40
N GLU A 226 -7.59 16.67 13.49
CA GLU A 226 -8.96 16.44 13.06
C GLU A 226 -9.09 15.09 12.33
N VAL A 227 -8.19 14.79 11.39
CA VAL A 227 -8.15 13.51 10.67
C VAL A 227 -7.97 12.36 11.65
N ILE A 228 -7.00 12.43 12.58
CA ILE A 228 -6.77 11.39 13.58
C ILE A 228 -8.02 11.17 14.45
N ARG A 229 -8.66 12.24 14.92
CA ARG A 229 -9.88 12.15 15.73
C ARG A 229 -11.03 11.47 15.00
N LYS A 230 -11.21 11.75 13.70
CA LYS A 230 -12.24 11.11 12.87
C LYS A 230 -11.88 9.68 12.47
N MET A 231 -10.58 9.35 12.44
CA MET A 231 -10.07 8.02 12.10
C MET A 231 -10.28 7.00 13.23
N LEU A 232 -10.14 7.42 14.49
CA LEU A 232 -10.22 6.53 15.65
C LEU A 232 -11.51 5.69 15.72
N PRO A 233 -12.72 6.26 15.58
CA PRO A 233 -13.96 5.48 15.57
C PRO A 233 -14.04 4.48 14.41
N GLY A 234 -13.56 4.87 13.23
CA GLY A 234 -13.54 4.02 12.04
C GLY A 234 -12.58 2.82 12.16
N SER A 235 -11.47 2.99 12.88
CA SER A 235 -10.50 1.91 13.11
C SER A 235 -11.05 0.79 14.00
N ILE A 236 -11.90 1.13 14.97
CA ILE A 236 -12.54 0.16 15.86
C ILE A 236 -13.55 -0.69 15.07
N GLY A 237 -14.32 -0.09 14.17
CA GLY A 237 -15.28 -0.81 13.33
C GLY A 237 -14.68 -1.75 12.28
N VAL A 238 -13.41 -1.57 11.93
CA VAL A 238 -12.67 -2.45 10.99
C VAL A 238 -11.96 -3.60 11.72
N ALA A 239 -11.71 -3.44 13.04
CA ALA A 239 -11.02 -4.43 13.87
C ALA A 239 -12.00 -5.42 14.55
N ALA A 240 -13.30 -5.11 14.57
CA ALA A 240 -14.38 -5.96 15.10
C ALA A 240 -14.96 -6.84 13.99
#